data_2b634e03c34f35e274f9fca78a935847
#
_entry.id   2b634e03c34f35e274f9fca78a935847
#
_cell.length_a   1.000
_cell.length_b   1.000
_cell.length_c   1.000
_cell.angle_alpha   90.00
_cell.angle_beta   90.00
_cell.angle_gamma   90.00
#
_symmetry.space_group_name_H-M   'P 1'
#
loop_
_entity.id
_entity.type
_entity.pdbx_description
1 polymer ?
#
loop_
_entity_poly.entity_id
_entity_poly.type
_entity_poly.pdbx_seq_one_letter_code
_entity_poly.pdbx_strand_id
1 'polypeptide(L)'
;MKFNALAKKAAKGPAPLEHGGSVEVEDLIRFVLEHGSEGATEIERLCALYGWREEFQYNADGTHLAPMAPWAQVCAAFGHGGVAGLQPLLDDPRRATYAIGVLEDVRSEASVMALLGFCAQADFSQSDPMSAPSRALAALNSLLSFDKGVVVPVATQQSLLRLVQRAWEQAPTTQGRSLALYAARGASVAEAMAWLQSLALEEEEMVAARKVALKRLRQRL
;
A
#
# COMPACT_ATOMS: atom_id res chain seq x y z
N MET A 1 -1.19 -6.22 -20.39
CA MET A 1 -0.21 -7.24 -20.90
C MET A 1 -0.98 -8.37 -21.56
N LYS A 2 -0.51 -8.97 -22.68
CA LYS A 2 -1.19 -10.11 -23.32
C LYS A 2 -0.99 -11.40 -22.50
N PHE A 3 -1.99 -12.32 -22.46
CA PHE A 3 -1.91 -13.61 -21.77
C PHE A 3 -0.62 -14.38 -22.09
N ASN A 4 -0.28 -14.52 -23.37
CA ASN A 4 0.95 -15.20 -23.79
C ASN A 4 2.24 -14.52 -23.30
N ALA A 5 2.23 -13.21 -23.03
CA ALA A 5 3.40 -12.49 -22.52
C ALA A 5 3.62 -12.78 -21.03
N LEU A 6 2.55 -12.81 -20.22
CA LEU A 6 2.65 -13.20 -18.82
C LEU A 6 3.09 -14.66 -18.68
N ALA A 7 2.49 -15.58 -19.46
CA ALA A 7 2.86 -17.00 -19.45
C ALA A 7 4.34 -17.23 -19.82
N LYS A 8 4.87 -16.48 -20.82
CA LYS A 8 6.29 -16.55 -21.20
C LYS A 8 7.22 -16.03 -20.07
N LYS A 9 6.81 -15.00 -19.34
CA LYS A 9 7.55 -14.53 -18.18
C LYS A 9 7.52 -15.54 -17.05
N ALA A 10 6.33 -16.08 -16.74
CA ALA A 10 6.15 -17.08 -15.70
C ALA A 10 6.98 -18.37 -15.94
N ALA A 11 7.15 -18.78 -17.21
CA ALA A 11 7.97 -19.91 -17.59
C ALA A 11 9.47 -19.75 -17.23
N LYS A 12 9.93 -18.51 -17.03
CA LYS A 12 11.30 -18.22 -16.58
C LYS A 12 11.43 -18.22 -15.05
N GLY A 13 10.32 -18.32 -14.33
CA GLY A 13 10.25 -18.26 -12.88
C GLY A 13 10.12 -16.83 -12.32
N PRO A 14 9.96 -16.67 -10.99
CA PRO A 14 9.96 -15.39 -10.31
C PRO A 14 11.32 -14.69 -10.41
N ALA A 15 11.29 -13.36 -10.47
CA ALA A 15 12.51 -12.56 -10.51
C ALA A 15 13.25 -12.62 -9.17
N PRO A 16 14.60 -12.64 -9.17
CA PRO A 16 15.38 -12.25 -8.00
C PRO A 16 15.09 -10.78 -7.64
N LEU A 17 15.03 -10.45 -6.34
CA LEU A 17 14.77 -9.08 -5.88
C LEU A 17 15.79 -8.05 -6.40
N GLU A 18 17.05 -8.47 -6.57
CA GLU A 18 18.15 -7.59 -6.95
C GLU A 18 18.48 -7.58 -8.45
N HIS A 19 17.99 -8.56 -9.18
CA HIS A 19 18.35 -8.73 -10.60
C HIS A 19 17.11 -9.01 -11.41
N GLY A 20 16.43 -8.04 -11.91
CA GLY A 20 15.23 -8.18 -12.72
C GLY A 20 15.19 -9.51 -13.48
N GLY A 21 14.06 -10.07 -13.63
CA GLY A 21 13.96 -11.41 -14.21
C GLY A 21 12.73 -11.59 -15.05
N SER A 22 11.89 -12.51 -14.67
CA SER A 22 10.78 -13.01 -15.46
C SER A 22 9.46 -12.36 -15.11
N VAL A 23 8.86 -12.68 -13.97
CA VAL A 23 7.61 -12.08 -13.49
C VAL A 23 7.91 -11.18 -12.30
N GLU A 24 7.41 -9.96 -12.37
CA GLU A 24 7.47 -8.98 -11.28
C GLU A 24 6.06 -8.73 -10.72
N VAL A 25 5.98 -8.18 -9.52
CA VAL A 25 4.70 -7.86 -8.87
C VAL A 25 3.85 -6.94 -9.73
N GLU A 26 4.47 -5.91 -10.32
CA GLU A 26 3.83 -4.96 -11.22
C GLU A 26 3.24 -5.62 -12.47
N ASP A 27 3.82 -6.73 -12.94
CA ASP A 27 3.27 -7.52 -14.04
C ASP A 27 1.95 -8.17 -13.63
N LEU A 28 1.85 -8.73 -12.43
CA LEU A 28 0.63 -9.36 -11.92
C LEU A 28 -0.48 -8.32 -11.71
N ILE A 29 -0.14 -7.21 -11.05
CA ILE A 29 -1.11 -6.14 -10.78
C ILE A 29 -1.64 -5.57 -12.10
N ARG A 30 -0.75 -5.22 -13.03
CA ARG A 30 -1.14 -4.71 -14.35
C ARG A 30 -2.00 -5.70 -15.11
N PHE A 31 -1.63 -6.98 -15.06
CA PHE A 31 -2.35 -8.03 -15.78
C PHE A 31 -3.78 -8.18 -15.25
N VAL A 32 -3.97 -8.21 -13.93
CA VAL A 32 -5.31 -8.33 -13.35
C VAL A 32 -6.15 -7.06 -13.55
N LEU A 33 -5.53 -5.88 -13.54
CA LEU A 33 -6.22 -4.63 -13.85
C LEU A 33 -6.72 -4.58 -15.30
N GLU A 34 -5.97 -5.15 -16.25
CA GLU A 34 -6.35 -5.20 -17.66
C GLU A 34 -7.39 -6.29 -17.99
N HIS A 35 -7.37 -7.42 -17.27
CA HIS A 35 -8.14 -8.61 -17.64
C HIS A 35 -9.16 -9.08 -16.59
N GLY A 36 -9.23 -8.44 -15.42
CA GLY A 36 -10.20 -8.74 -14.37
C GLY A 36 -10.19 -10.22 -13.96
N SER A 37 -11.37 -10.83 -13.92
CA SER A 37 -11.55 -12.23 -13.47
C SER A 37 -10.85 -13.27 -14.37
N GLU A 38 -10.77 -13.03 -15.68
CA GLU A 38 -10.01 -13.91 -16.58
C GLU A 38 -8.51 -13.85 -16.27
N GLY A 39 -8.00 -12.63 -15.99
CA GLY A 39 -6.63 -12.42 -15.56
C GLY A 39 -6.33 -13.09 -14.22
N ALA A 40 -7.26 -13.01 -13.26
CA ALA A 40 -7.16 -13.70 -11.98
C ALA A 40 -7.01 -15.23 -12.16
N THR A 41 -7.90 -15.85 -12.94
CA THR A 41 -7.86 -17.28 -13.23
C THR A 41 -6.53 -17.70 -13.89
N GLU A 42 -6.00 -16.88 -14.80
CA GLU A 42 -4.70 -17.16 -15.42
C GLU A 42 -3.54 -17.03 -14.43
N ILE A 43 -3.55 -16.01 -13.55
CA ILE A 43 -2.54 -15.87 -12.48
C ILE A 43 -2.55 -17.09 -11.55
N GLU A 44 -3.72 -17.57 -11.12
CA GLU A 44 -3.86 -18.77 -10.29
C GLU A 44 -3.29 -20.00 -11.00
N ARG A 45 -3.63 -20.17 -12.28
CA ARG A 45 -3.11 -21.25 -13.10
C ARG A 45 -1.59 -21.23 -13.23
N LEU A 46 -1.00 -20.06 -13.47
CA LEU A 46 0.46 -19.91 -13.59
C LEU A 46 1.15 -20.12 -12.24
N CYS A 47 0.57 -19.61 -11.14
CA CYS A 47 1.09 -19.81 -9.79
C CYS A 47 1.17 -21.31 -9.45
N ALA A 48 0.09 -22.06 -9.73
CA ALA A 48 0.05 -23.50 -9.52
C ALA A 48 1.01 -24.27 -10.44
N LEU A 49 1.04 -23.90 -11.74
CA LEU A 49 1.87 -24.59 -12.75
C LEU A 49 3.37 -24.47 -12.46
N TYR A 50 3.81 -23.28 -12.03
CA TYR A 50 5.23 -22.99 -11.80
C TYR A 50 5.63 -23.08 -10.32
N GLY A 51 4.71 -23.40 -9.41
CA GLY A 51 5.01 -23.61 -8.00
C GLY A 51 5.60 -22.36 -7.34
N TRP A 52 4.96 -21.18 -7.56
CA TRP A 52 5.44 -19.95 -6.92
C TRP A 52 5.40 -20.06 -5.41
N ARG A 53 6.38 -19.43 -4.74
CA ARG A 53 6.66 -19.63 -3.32
C ARG A 53 5.88 -18.65 -2.43
N GLU A 54 5.61 -19.13 -1.22
CA GLU A 54 4.98 -18.35 -0.15
C GLU A 54 5.99 -17.45 0.59
N GLU A 55 7.28 -17.84 0.65
CA GLU A 55 8.29 -17.19 1.45
C GLU A 55 9.48 -16.75 0.60
N PHE A 56 10.24 -15.77 1.13
CA PHE A 56 11.51 -15.38 0.57
C PHE A 56 12.49 -16.56 0.53
N GLN A 57 13.17 -16.70 -0.58
CA GLN A 57 14.29 -17.63 -0.69
C GLN A 57 15.59 -16.84 -0.80
N TYR A 58 16.53 -17.16 0.07
CA TYR A 58 17.89 -16.65 0.02
C TYR A 58 18.77 -17.68 -0.68
N ASN A 59 19.52 -17.24 -1.67
CA ASN A 59 20.47 -18.05 -2.40
C ASN A 59 21.88 -17.88 -1.78
N ALA A 60 22.79 -18.84 -2.04
CA ALA A 60 24.14 -18.81 -1.52
C ALA A 60 24.99 -17.63 -2.05
N ASP A 61 24.59 -17.05 -3.19
CA ASP A 61 25.24 -15.88 -3.82
C ASP A 61 24.74 -14.54 -3.28
N GLY A 62 23.85 -14.55 -2.28
CA GLY A 62 23.26 -13.34 -1.69
C GLY A 62 22.03 -12.80 -2.42
N THR A 63 21.63 -13.40 -3.53
CA THR A 63 20.37 -13.05 -4.21
C THR A 63 19.17 -13.63 -3.46
N HIS A 64 18.01 -12.98 -3.55
CA HIS A 64 16.78 -13.52 -2.98
C HIS A 64 15.66 -13.53 -4.02
N LEU A 65 14.81 -14.54 -3.94
CA LEU A 65 13.60 -14.65 -4.75
C LEU A 65 12.41 -14.08 -3.98
N ALA A 66 11.63 -13.23 -4.64
CA ALA A 66 10.41 -12.68 -4.09
C ALA A 66 9.36 -13.78 -3.82
N PRO A 67 8.56 -13.66 -2.75
CA PRO A 67 7.45 -14.57 -2.48
C PRO A 67 6.27 -14.24 -3.41
N MET A 68 6.26 -14.82 -4.61
CA MET A 68 5.27 -14.48 -5.63
C MET A 68 3.89 -15.09 -5.40
N ALA A 69 3.78 -16.18 -4.61
CA ALA A 69 2.48 -16.79 -4.34
C ALA A 69 1.52 -15.87 -3.56
N PRO A 70 1.94 -15.16 -2.50
CA PRO A 70 1.09 -14.17 -1.83
C PRO A 70 0.60 -13.06 -2.76
N TRP A 71 1.46 -12.54 -3.63
CA TRP A 71 1.08 -11.54 -4.63
C TRP A 71 0.07 -12.09 -5.64
N ALA A 72 0.29 -13.33 -6.13
CA ALA A 72 -0.64 -14.00 -7.03
C ALA A 72 -2.02 -14.18 -6.40
N GLN A 73 -2.09 -14.63 -5.15
CA GLN A 73 -3.33 -14.81 -4.40
C GLN A 73 -4.08 -13.50 -4.21
N VAL A 74 -3.38 -12.43 -3.84
CA VAL A 74 -3.99 -11.11 -3.65
C VAL A 74 -4.46 -10.52 -4.98
N CYS A 75 -3.66 -10.61 -6.04
CA CYS A 75 -4.06 -10.17 -7.38
C CYS A 75 -5.27 -10.97 -7.91
N ALA A 76 -5.31 -12.28 -7.67
CA ALA A 76 -6.45 -13.11 -8.06
C ALA A 76 -7.72 -12.72 -7.28
N ALA A 77 -7.63 -12.54 -5.97
CA ALA A 77 -8.75 -12.07 -5.15
C ALA A 77 -9.30 -10.72 -5.62
N PHE A 78 -8.40 -9.79 -5.98
CA PHE A 78 -8.80 -8.52 -6.58
C PHE A 78 -9.49 -8.71 -7.94
N GLY A 79 -8.95 -9.53 -8.82
CA GLY A 79 -9.53 -9.76 -10.15
C GLY A 79 -10.91 -10.40 -10.11
N HIS A 80 -11.18 -11.27 -9.13
CA HIS A 80 -12.48 -11.90 -8.94
C HIS A 80 -13.49 -11.01 -8.22
N GLY A 81 -13.06 -10.22 -7.23
CA GLY A 81 -13.95 -9.49 -6.33
C GLY A 81 -13.70 -7.98 -6.24
N GLY A 82 -12.78 -7.44 -7.05
CA GLY A 82 -12.37 -6.03 -6.94
C GLY A 82 -11.80 -5.70 -5.56
N VAL A 83 -11.96 -4.45 -5.13
CA VAL A 83 -11.52 -4.00 -3.80
C VAL A 83 -12.19 -4.80 -2.67
N ALA A 84 -13.46 -5.20 -2.83
CA ALA A 84 -14.18 -6.00 -1.85
C ALA A 84 -13.56 -7.39 -1.64
N GLY A 85 -12.99 -7.98 -2.70
CA GLY A 85 -12.27 -9.27 -2.62
C GLY A 85 -11.00 -9.22 -1.78
N LEU A 86 -10.44 -8.02 -1.55
CA LEU A 86 -9.26 -7.84 -0.72
C LEU A 86 -9.56 -7.71 0.77
N GLN A 87 -10.82 -7.45 1.16
CA GLN A 87 -11.16 -7.22 2.57
C GLN A 87 -10.75 -8.38 3.50
N PRO A 88 -11.04 -9.65 3.19
CA PRO A 88 -10.59 -10.77 4.03
C PRO A 88 -9.07 -10.89 4.15
N LEU A 89 -8.34 -10.43 3.12
CA LEU A 89 -6.88 -10.48 3.07
C LEU A 89 -6.23 -9.34 3.87
N LEU A 90 -6.92 -8.20 4.04
CA LEU A 90 -6.50 -7.14 4.96
C LEU A 90 -6.57 -7.61 6.43
N ASP A 91 -7.50 -8.50 6.76
CA ASP A 91 -7.66 -9.06 8.10
C ASP A 91 -6.69 -10.23 8.38
N ASP A 92 -6.04 -10.77 7.35
CA ASP A 92 -5.00 -11.80 7.48
C ASP A 92 -3.61 -11.17 7.64
N PRO A 93 -2.93 -11.30 8.80
CA PRO A 93 -1.61 -10.71 9.02
C PRO A 93 -0.53 -11.14 7.99
N ARG A 94 -0.70 -12.31 7.37
CA ARG A 94 0.23 -12.83 6.35
C ARG A 94 0.00 -12.22 4.98
N ARG A 95 -1.17 -11.65 4.73
CA ARG A 95 -1.60 -11.13 3.42
C ARG A 95 -1.81 -9.62 3.41
N ALA A 96 -2.02 -9.00 4.57
CA ALA A 96 -2.38 -7.59 4.68
C ALA A 96 -1.42 -6.67 3.93
N THR A 97 -0.10 -6.85 4.05
CA THR A 97 0.89 -5.99 3.37
C THR A 97 0.82 -6.11 1.85
N TYR A 98 0.54 -7.29 1.32
CA TYR A 98 0.34 -7.53 -0.12
C TYR A 98 -0.96 -6.91 -0.61
N ALA A 99 -2.06 -7.07 0.15
CA ALA A 99 -3.35 -6.46 -0.17
C ALA A 99 -3.26 -4.92 -0.19
N ILE A 100 -2.55 -4.33 0.78
CA ILE A 100 -2.27 -2.88 0.82
C ILE A 100 -1.51 -2.44 -0.44
N GLY A 101 -0.50 -3.20 -0.88
CA GLY A 101 0.24 -2.89 -2.10
C GLY A 101 -0.66 -2.87 -3.34
N VAL A 102 -1.53 -3.87 -3.52
CA VAL A 102 -2.50 -3.87 -4.64
C VAL A 102 -3.46 -2.69 -4.54
N LEU A 103 -3.99 -2.36 -3.36
CA LEU A 103 -4.86 -1.20 -3.17
C LEU A 103 -4.18 0.13 -3.53
N GLU A 104 -2.88 0.26 -3.24
CA GLU A 104 -2.08 1.43 -3.62
C GLU A 104 -2.00 1.59 -5.14
N ASP A 105 -1.82 0.50 -5.89
CA ASP A 105 -1.71 0.52 -7.35
C ASP A 105 -3.05 0.69 -8.07
N VAL A 106 -4.15 0.19 -7.48
CA VAL A 106 -5.52 0.35 -8.02
C VAL A 106 -5.96 1.82 -8.06
N ARG A 107 -5.48 2.65 -7.14
CA ARG A 107 -5.67 4.12 -7.09
C ARG A 107 -7.13 4.56 -7.23
N SER A 108 -8.02 4.00 -6.43
CA SER A 108 -9.45 4.31 -6.44
C SER A 108 -9.95 4.87 -5.11
N GLU A 109 -11.11 5.53 -5.11
CA GLU A 109 -11.78 5.93 -3.86
C GLU A 109 -12.10 4.70 -2.99
N ALA A 110 -12.51 3.58 -3.60
CA ALA A 110 -12.75 2.32 -2.90
C ALA A 110 -11.48 1.81 -2.19
N SER A 111 -10.30 1.96 -2.83
CA SER A 111 -9.01 1.62 -2.20
C SER A 111 -8.73 2.48 -0.97
N VAL A 112 -9.00 3.79 -1.06
CA VAL A 112 -8.84 4.70 0.09
C VAL A 112 -9.78 4.30 1.23
N MET A 113 -11.05 3.98 0.93
CA MET A 113 -12.03 3.56 1.94
C MET A 113 -11.65 2.24 2.60
N ALA A 114 -11.16 1.25 1.83
CA ALA A 114 -10.70 -0.03 2.36
C ALA A 114 -9.50 0.16 3.32
N LEU A 115 -8.52 1.00 2.93
CA LEU A 115 -7.35 1.31 3.77
C LEU A 115 -7.74 2.09 5.03
N LEU A 116 -8.68 3.04 4.95
CA LEU A 116 -9.20 3.74 6.12
C LEU A 116 -9.94 2.79 7.07
N GLY A 117 -10.74 1.86 6.53
CA GLY A 117 -11.43 0.81 7.31
C GLY A 117 -10.44 -0.10 8.04
N PHE A 118 -9.42 -0.58 7.35
CA PHE A 118 -8.33 -1.37 7.95
C PHE A 118 -7.62 -0.56 9.05
N CYS A 119 -7.20 0.65 8.76
CA CYS A 119 -6.52 1.51 9.72
C CYS A 119 -7.40 1.87 10.92
N ALA A 120 -8.74 1.87 10.79
CA ALA A 120 -9.63 2.17 11.92
C ALA A 120 -9.46 1.17 13.08
N GLN A 121 -9.11 -0.08 12.78
CA GLN A 121 -8.87 -1.14 13.75
C GLN A 121 -7.37 -1.36 14.06
N ALA A 122 -6.47 -0.73 13.32
CA ALA A 122 -5.04 -0.96 13.42
C ALA A 122 -4.44 -0.36 14.70
N ASP A 123 -3.46 -1.07 15.26
CA ASP A 123 -2.60 -0.61 16.36
C ASP A 123 -1.31 0.00 15.78
N PHE A 124 -1.08 1.29 16.03
CA PHE A 124 0.12 2.02 15.60
C PHE A 124 1.22 2.07 16.67
N SER A 125 1.05 1.38 17.79
CA SER A 125 2.08 1.32 18.83
C SER A 125 3.29 0.44 18.46
N GLN A 126 3.17 -0.35 17.38
CA GLN A 126 4.27 -1.15 16.87
C GLN A 126 5.27 -0.28 16.11
N SER A 127 6.56 -0.47 16.41
CA SER A 127 7.63 0.36 15.84
C SER A 127 8.11 -0.10 14.46
N ASP A 128 7.64 -1.24 13.95
CA ASP A 128 8.08 -1.77 12.66
C ASP A 128 7.50 -0.96 11.49
N PRO A 129 8.35 -0.27 10.70
CA PRO A 129 7.90 0.49 9.53
C PRO A 129 7.32 -0.39 8.41
N MET A 130 7.62 -1.69 8.43
CA MET A 130 7.09 -2.66 7.47
C MET A 130 5.78 -3.31 7.95
N SER A 131 5.32 -2.97 9.16
CA SER A 131 4.02 -3.45 9.65
C SER A 131 2.88 -3.01 8.73
N ALA A 132 1.81 -3.81 8.67
CA ALA A 132 0.66 -3.49 7.84
C ALA A 132 0.05 -2.10 8.16
N PRO A 133 -0.08 -1.65 9.43
CA PRO A 133 -0.52 -0.30 9.74
C PRO A 133 0.37 0.80 9.15
N SER A 134 1.69 0.67 9.26
CA SER A 134 2.66 1.63 8.71
C SER A 134 2.58 1.67 7.18
N ARG A 135 2.49 0.51 6.54
CA ARG A 135 2.31 0.38 5.09
C ARG A 135 1.00 1.00 4.61
N ALA A 136 -0.08 0.83 5.36
CA ALA A 136 -1.38 1.43 5.02
C ALA A 136 -1.36 2.96 5.11
N LEU A 137 -0.69 3.54 6.11
CA LEU A 137 -0.47 5.00 6.18
C LEU A 137 0.35 5.51 4.99
N ALA A 138 1.41 4.79 4.60
CA ALA A 138 2.23 5.12 3.44
C ALA A 138 1.40 5.06 2.14
N ALA A 139 0.57 4.03 1.97
CA ALA A 139 -0.32 3.88 0.82
C ALA A 139 -1.37 5.00 0.76
N LEU A 140 -2.00 5.36 1.89
CA LEU A 140 -2.92 6.50 1.97
C LEU A 140 -2.23 7.81 1.58
N ASN A 141 -0.99 8.02 2.04
CA ASN A 141 -0.19 9.16 1.60
C ASN A 141 0.07 9.14 0.09
N SER A 142 0.46 8.00 -0.48
CA SER A 142 0.67 7.83 -1.92
C SER A 142 -0.59 8.12 -2.73
N LEU A 143 -1.74 7.58 -2.31
CA LEU A 143 -3.01 7.73 -2.99
C LEU A 143 -3.55 9.16 -2.98
N LEU A 144 -3.37 9.89 -1.87
CA LEU A 144 -4.07 11.16 -1.63
C LEU A 144 -3.18 12.40 -1.77
N SER A 145 -1.84 12.28 -1.66
CA SER A 145 -0.97 13.44 -1.49
C SER A 145 -0.34 13.98 -2.78
N PHE A 146 -0.33 13.22 -3.87
CA PHE A 146 0.32 13.62 -5.14
C PHE A 146 -0.67 14.27 -6.12
N ASP A 147 -0.15 14.93 -7.17
CA ASP A 147 -0.96 15.69 -8.13
C ASP A 147 -2.00 14.85 -8.89
N LYS A 148 -1.69 13.57 -9.08
CA LYS A 148 -2.62 12.56 -9.64
C LYS A 148 -3.29 11.74 -8.53
N GLY A 149 -3.42 12.31 -7.34
CA GLY A 149 -4.04 11.64 -6.20
C GLY A 149 -5.53 11.37 -6.43
N VAL A 150 -6.02 10.39 -5.69
CA VAL A 150 -7.45 10.07 -5.68
C VAL A 150 -8.20 11.22 -5.02
N VAL A 151 -9.26 11.70 -5.67
CA VAL A 151 -10.15 12.71 -5.11
C VAL A 151 -11.19 12.01 -4.25
N VAL A 152 -11.33 12.45 -3.01
CA VAL A 152 -12.28 11.88 -2.06
C VAL A 152 -13.15 12.98 -1.42
N PRO A 153 -14.35 12.66 -0.93
CA PRO A 153 -15.22 13.60 -0.22
C PRO A 153 -14.57 14.19 1.03
N VAL A 154 -15.02 15.38 1.43
CA VAL A 154 -14.54 16.07 2.65
C VAL A 154 -14.68 15.19 3.90
N ALA A 155 -15.78 14.43 4.02
CA ALA A 155 -15.98 13.51 5.14
C ALA A 155 -14.88 12.43 5.23
N THR A 156 -14.42 11.92 4.09
CA THR A 156 -13.30 10.97 3.99
C THR A 156 -11.99 11.62 4.41
N GLN A 157 -11.76 12.87 3.99
CA GLN A 157 -10.57 13.64 4.38
C GLN A 157 -10.54 13.92 5.89
N GLN A 158 -11.69 14.22 6.50
CA GLN A 158 -11.82 14.37 7.95
C GLN A 158 -11.58 13.04 8.69
N SER A 159 -12.02 11.91 8.11
CA SER A 159 -11.72 10.59 8.66
C SER A 159 -10.24 10.26 8.60
N LEU A 160 -9.56 10.62 7.51
CA LEU A 160 -8.10 10.54 7.40
C LEU A 160 -7.41 11.39 8.46
N LEU A 161 -7.88 12.62 8.70
CA LEU A 161 -7.27 13.47 9.73
C LEU A 161 -7.35 12.83 11.12
N ARG A 162 -8.52 12.31 11.51
CA ARG A 162 -8.68 11.60 12.79
C ARG A 162 -7.77 10.38 12.90
N LEU A 163 -7.64 9.61 11.82
CA LEU A 163 -6.73 8.48 11.75
C LEU A 163 -5.27 8.91 11.96
N VAL A 164 -4.85 9.94 11.25
CA VAL A 164 -3.47 10.46 11.33
C VAL A 164 -3.14 10.98 12.72
N GLN A 165 -4.08 11.68 13.37
CA GLN A 165 -3.93 12.15 14.76
C GLN A 165 -3.75 10.97 15.72
N ARG A 166 -4.58 9.93 15.60
CA ARG A 166 -4.44 8.71 16.40
C ARG A 166 -3.11 8.01 16.14
N ALA A 167 -2.71 7.87 14.89
CA ALA A 167 -1.42 7.26 14.54
C ALA A 167 -0.24 8.05 15.12
N TRP A 168 -0.31 9.38 15.09
CA TRP A 168 0.66 10.26 15.73
C TRP A 168 0.78 10.05 17.24
N GLU A 169 -0.36 9.95 17.92
CA GLU A 169 -0.41 9.75 19.38
C GLU A 169 0.10 8.37 19.80
N GLN A 170 -0.21 7.33 19.03
CA GLN A 170 0.17 5.95 19.33
C GLN A 170 1.60 5.60 18.90
N ALA A 171 2.14 6.23 17.85
CA ALA A 171 3.45 5.89 17.32
C ALA A 171 4.59 6.18 18.34
N PRO A 172 5.35 5.15 18.74
CA PRO A 172 6.41 5.30 19.74
C PRO A 172 7.71 5.86 19.15
N THR A 173 7.87 5.82 17.82
CA THR A 173 9.11 6.19 17.12
C THR A 173 8.94 7.44 16.28
N THR A 174 10.03 8.19 16.08
CA THR A 174 10.11 9.33 15.17
C THR A 174 9.65 8.96 13.76
N GLN A 175 10.06 7.77 13.27
CA GLN A 175 9.68 7.30 11.94
C GLN A 175 8.17 7.09 11.82
N GLY A 176 7.53 6.44 12.81
CA GLY A 176 6.07 6.25 12.82
C GLY A 176 5.31 7.57 12.85
N ARG A 177 5.78 8.52 13.67
CA ARG A 177 5.22 9.88 13.73
C ARG A 177 5.43 10.64 12.42
N SER A 178 6.60 10.52 11.79
CA SER A 178 6.86 11.13 10.48
C SER A 178 5.92 10.60 9.40
N LEU A 179 5.62 9.29 9.39
CA LEU A 179 4.63 8.70 8.47
C LEU A 179 3.25 9.32 8.66
N ALA A 180 2.80 9.52 9.91
CA ALA A 180 1.54 10.19 10.20
C ALA A 180 1.53 11.64 9.65
N LEU A 181 2.60 12.41 9.84
CA LEU A 181 2.72 13.76 9.27
C LEU A 181 2.68 13.75 7.74
N TYR A 182 3.33 12.79 7.09
CA TYR A 182 3.27 12.66 5.64
C TYR A 182 1.86 12.28 5.15
N ALA A 183 1.16 11.38 5.83
CA ALA A 183 -0.20 11.00 5.47
C ALA A 183 -1.19 12.17 5.64
N ALA A 184 -0.94 13.10 6.58
CA ALA A 184 -1.75 14.30 6.77
C ALA A 184 -1.85 15.18 5.52
N ARG A 185 -0.91 15.09 4.59
CA ARG A 185 -0.95 15.81 3.29
C ARG A 185 -2.20 15.48 2.46
N GLY A 186 -2.75 14.29 2.67
CA GLY A 186 -3.96 13.83 1.98
C GLY A 186 -5.26 14.42 2.55
N ALA A 187 -5.23 14.92 3.78
CA ALA A 187 -6.40 15.50 4.45
C ALA A 187 -6.53 17.00 4.11
N SER A 188 -7.01 17.32 2.91
CA SER A 188 -7.13 18.71 2.41
C SER A 188 -8.31 19.45 3.08
N VAL A 189 -8.24 19.63 4.40
CA VAL A 189 -9.20 20.35 5.23
C VAL A 189 -8.46 21.36 6.14
N ALA A 190 -9.11 22.48 6.47
CA ALA A 190 -8.50 23.54 7.26
C ALA A 190 -8.03 23.06 8.64
N GLU A 191 -8.76 22.12 9.23
CA GLU A 191 -8.44 21.50 10.51
C GLU A 191 -7.11 20.73 10.48
N ALA A 192 -6.75 20.14 9.36
CA ALA A 192 -5.45 19.46 9.21
C ALA A 192 -4.29 20.47 9.28
N MET A 193 -4.46 21.63 8.66
CA MET A 193 -3.48 22.71 8.74
C MET A 193 -3.33 23.24 10.18
N ALA A 194 -4.46 23.50 10.85
CA ALA A 194 -4.47 23.97 12.24
C ALA A 194 -3.79 22.96 13.18
N TRP A 195 -4.12 21.66 13.01
CA TRP A 195 -3.48 20.60 13.80
C TRP A 195 -1.97 20.55 13.58
N LEU A 196 -1.51 20.53 12.33
CA LEU A 196 -0.07 20.49 12.03
C LEU A 196 0.68 21.72 12.60
N GLN A 197 0.06 22.89 12.61
CA GLN A 197 0.63 24.12 13.17
C GLN A 197 0.70 24.08 14.69
N SER A 198 -0.22 23.41 15.37
CA SER A 198 -0.25 23.30 16.83
C SER A 198 0.80 22.35 17.41
N LEU A 199 1.42 21.49 16.60
CA LEU A 199 2.39 20.49 17.05
C LEU A 199 3.69 21.18 17.51
N ALA A 200 4.09 20.96 18.76
CA ALA A 200 5.42 21.31 19.26
C ALA A 200 6.39 20.19 18.84
N LEU A 201 7.28 20.47 17.89
CA LEU A 201 8.23 19.51 17.33
C LEU A 201 9.65 20.02 17.55
N GLU A 202 10.49 19.16 18.14
CA GLU A 202 11.90 19.47 18.40
C GLU A 202 12.84 18.73 17.44
N GLU A 203 12.45 17.52 17.00
CA GLU A 203 13.26 16.69 16.12
C GLU A 203 13.23 17.21 14.68
N GLU A 204 14.42 17.38 14.10
CA GLU A 204 14.61 17.96 12.76
C GLU A 204 13.80 17.22 11.68
N GLU A 205 13.77 15.88 11.73
CA GLU A 205 13.02 15.04 10.80
C GLU A 205 11.51 15.33 10.84
N MET A 206 10.94 15.45 12.04
CA MET A 206 9.51 15.77 12.22
C MET A 206 9.19 17.21 11.80
N VAL A 207 10.08 18.15 12.08
CA VAL A 207 9.95 19.55 11.61
C VAL A 207 9.94 19.59 10.08
N ALA A 208 10.85 18.83 9.43
CA ALA A 208 10.89 18.72 7.98
C ALA A 208 9.62 18.08 7.40
N ALA A 209 9.14 16.97 7.98
CA ALA A 209 7.91 16.30 7.57
C ALA A 209 6.69 17.23 7.69
N ARG A 210 6.55 17.96 8.82
CA ARG A 210 5.50 18.97 9.01
C ARG A 210 5.56 20.06 7.94
N LYS A 211 6.76 20.60 7.65
CA LYS A 211 6.95 21.65 6.63
C LYS A 211 6.47 21.18 5.26
N VAL A 212 6.79 19.93 4.88
CA VAL A 212 6.34 19.32 3.63
C VAL A 212 4.82 19.18 3.62
N ALA A 213 4.22 18.70 4.71
CA ALA A 213 2.78 18.55 4.83
C ALA A 213 2.04 19.88 4.70
N LEU A 214 2.46 20.90 5.45
CA LEU A 214 1.88 22.25 5.39
C LEU A 214 2.03 22.90 4.01
N LYS A 215 3.18 22.72 3.33
CA LYS A 215 3.36 23.21 1.97
C LYS A 215 2.32 22.62 1.02
N ARG A 216 2.09 21.30 1.11
CA ARG A 216 1.13 20.60 0.24
C ARG A 216 -0.31 21.01 0.52
N LEU A 217 -0.71 21.11 1.78
CA LEU A 217 -2.05 21.54 2.15
C LEU A 217 -2.36 22.97 1.67
N ARG A 218 -1.41 23.92 1.77
CA ARG A 218 -1.58 25.29 1.23
C ARG A 218 -1.79 25.34 -0.29
N GLN A 219 -1.36 24.32 -1.02
CA GLN A 219 -1.56 24.25 -2.47
C GLN A 219 -2.93 23.68 -2.84
N ARG A 220 -3.63 23.05 -1.91
CA ARG A 220 -4.87 22.32 -2.15
C ARG A 220 -6.11 22.94 -1.49
N LEU A 221 -5.91 23.84 -0.51
CA LEU A 221 -6.92 24.65 0.15
C LEU A 221 -7.03 26.03 -0.50
#